data_136ca27abd0c30815ee88eba308be2a6
#
_entry.id   136ca27abd0c30815ee88eba308be2a6
#
_cell.length_a   1.000
_cell.length_b   1.000
_cell.length_c   1.000
_cell.angle_alpha   90.00
_cell.angle_beta   90.00
_cell.angle_gamma   90.00
#
_symmetry.space_group_name_H-M   'P 1'
#
loop_
_entity.id
_entity.type
_entity.pdbx_description
1 polymer ?
#
loop_
_entity_poly.entity_id
_entity_poly.type
_entity_poly.pdbx_seq_one_letter_code
_entity_poly.pdbx_strand_id
1 'polypeptide(L)'
;MKTSEIKFTVSLDEEKIPQSIQWEATDSGIEGKRDCKATMVTVWDGKDNTTLRIDLWTKDMLVDDMKRFFYENFMTMAETYQRATNDEEMSKEIKKFAEQFGNKTEII
;
A
#
# COMPACT_ATOMS: atom_id res chain seq x y z
N MET A 1 -20.50 -13.09 15.81
CA MET A 1 -19.72 -12.14 14.96
C MET A 1 -18.25 -12.54 14.97
N LYS A 2 -17.65 -12.60 13.80
CA LYS A 2 -16.23 -12.92 13.69
C LYS A 2 -15.42 -11.65 13.59
N THR A 3 -14.31 -11.58 14.33
CA THR A 3 -13.44 -10.42 14.34
C THR A 3 -12.09 -10.79 13.71
N SER A 4 -11.63 -9.96 12.80
CA SER A 4 -10.31 -10.12 12.17
C SER A 4 -9.46 -8.91 12.50
N GLU A 5 -8.15 -9.14 12.66
CA GLU A 5 -7.20 -8.08 12.98
C GLU A 5 -6.11 -8.00 11.91
N ILE A 6 -5.68 -6.78 11.62
CA ILE A 6 -4.51 -6.52 10.80
C ILE A 6 -3.56 -5.72 11.67
N LYS A 7 -2.33 -6.21 11.84
CA LYS A 7 -1.33 -5.55 12.69
C LYS A 7 -0.08 -5.25 11.91
N PHE A 8 0.46 -4.05 12.11
CA PHE A 8 1.78 -3.69 11.62
C PHE A 8 2.68 -3.42 12.83
N THR A 9 3.85 -4.03 12.83
CA THR A 9 4.84 -3.82 13.88
C THR A 9 6.06 -3.16 13.25
N VAL A 10 6.41 -1.98 13.73
CA VAL A 10 7.51 -1.18 13.19
C VAL A 10 8.57 -1.05 14.27
N SER A 11 9.79 -1.52 13.98
CA SER A 11 10.93 -1.34 14.87
C SER A 11 11.76 -0.17 14.35
N LEU A 12 12.01 0.79 15.22
CA LEU A 12 12.74 2.01 14.87
C LEU A 12 14.17 1.92 15.38
N ASP A 13 15.10 2.54 14.64
CA ASP A 13 16.48 2.66 15.12
C ASP A 13 16.60 3.86 16.07
N GLU A 14 17.83 4.18 16.49
CA GLU A 14 18.09 5.27 17.43
C GLU A 14 17.64 6.64 16.89
N GLU A 15 17.59 6.81 15.57
CA GLU A 15 17.14 8.04 14.93
C GLU A 15 15.65 8.02 14.60
N LYS A 16 14.93 7.01 15.09
CA LYS A 16 13.49 6.81 14.85
C LYS A 16 13.16 6.55 13.38
N ILE A 17 14.09 5.95 12.66
CA ILE A 17 13.87 5.54 11.27
C ILE A 17 13.49 4.06 11.26
N PRO A 18 12.51 3.64 10.45
CA PRO A 18 12.12 2.24 10.40
C PRO A 18 13.26 1.32 10.01
N GLN A 19 13.58 0.38 10.89
CA GLN A 19 14.61 -0.62 10.68
C GLN A 19 14.00 -1.92 10.17
N SER A 20 12.82 -2.27 10.67
CA SER A 20 12.06 -3.41 10.19
C SER A 20 10.57 -3.12 10.29
N ILE A 21 9.81 -3.69 9.36
CA ILE A 21 8.36 -3.60 9.35
C ILE A 21 7.84 -5.02 9.18
N GLN A 22 6.93 -5.44 10.06
CA GLN A 22 6.30 -6.75 9.99
C GLN A 22 4.79 -6.56 9.99
N TRP A 23 4.08 -7.46 9.32
CA TRP A 23 2.62 -7.43 9.33
C TRP A 23 2.05 -8.82 9.50
N GLU A 24 0.86 -8.86 10.04
CA GLU A 24 0.09 -10.09 10.15
C GLU A 24 -1.40 -9.78 10.05
N ALA A 25 -2.16 -10.72 9.54
CA ALA A 25 -3.60 -10.58 9.40
C ALA A 25 -4.26 -11.91 9.72
N THR A 26 -5.30 -11.88 10.54
CA THR A 26 -5.96 -13.06 11.09
C THR A 26 -6.45 -14.03 10.01
N ASP A 27 -7.05 -13.52 8.95
CA ASP A 27 -7.67 -14.34 7.91
C ASP A 27 -6.96 -14.23 6.56
N SER A 28 -5.64 -13.99 6.57
CA SER A 28 -4.87 -13.76 5.34
C SER A 28 -4.46 -15.06 4.62
N GLY A 29 -4.56 -16.22 5.30
CA GLY A 29 -4.03 -17.46 4.80
C GLY A 29 -2.51 -17.58 5.00
N ILE A 30 -1.89 -16.56 5.56
CA ILE A 30 -0.46 -16.56 5.89
C ILE A 30 -0.35 -16.63 7.41
N GLU A 31 0.34 -17.65 7.91
CA GLU A 31 0.54 -17.80 9.35
C GLU A 31 1.70 -16.94 9.84
N GLY A 32 1.49 -16.27 10.98
CA GLY A 32 2.50 -15.50 11.67
C GLY A 32 2.82 -14.18 10.98
N LYS A 33 3.91 -13.58 11.42
CA LYS A 33 4.37 -12.29 10.94
C LYS A 33 5.18 -12.42 9.67
N ARG A 34 4.99 -11.50 8.75
CA ARG A 34 5.76 -11.44 7.51
C ARG A 34 6.49 -10.11 7.44
N ASP A 35 7.75 -10.16 7.00
CA ASP A 35 8.54 -8.95 6.81
C ASP A 35 8.11 -8.23 5.54
N CYS A 36 8.11 -6.89 5.60
CA CYS A 36 7.93 -6.05 4.42
C CYS A 36 8.89 -4.87 4.52
N LYS A 37 9.19 -4.25 3.39
CA LYS A 37 10.12 -3.11 3.35
C LYS A 37 9.41 -1.78 3.22
N ALA A 38 8.15 -1.79 2.89
CA ALA A 38 7.35 -0.57 2.78
C ALA A 38 5.89 -0.91 3.04
N THR A 39 5.15 0.07 3.55
CA THR A 39 3.71 -0.07 3.74
C THR A 39 3.05 1.29 3.55
N MET A 40 1.86 1.27 2.97
CA MET A 40 1.00 2.43 2.83
C MET A 40 -0.35 2.06 3.40
N VAL A 41 -0.76 2.75 4.45
CA VAL A 41 -2.05 2.51 5.10
C VAL A 41 -2.86 3.78 5.00
N THR A 42 -4.04 3.69 4.42
CA THR A 42 -4.97 4.81 4.31
C THR A 42 -6.31 4.40 4.88
N VAL A 43 -6.93 5.32 5.60
CA VAL A 43 -8.27 5.10 6.14
C VAL A 43 -9.12 6.34 5.85
N TRP A 44 -10.40 6.12 5.62
CA TRP A 44 -11.37 7.19 5.56
C TRP A 44 -11.94 7.39 6.96
N ASP A 45 -11.62 8.53 7.56
CA ASP A 45 -12.13 8.85 8.90
C ASP A 45 -13.58 9.29 8.80
N GLY A 46 -14.48 8.46 9.32
CA GLY A 46 -15.92 8.73 9.25
C GLY A 46 -16.41 9.88 10.10
N LYS A 47 -15.58 10.36 11.04
CA LYS A 47 -15.94 11.49 11.88
C LYS A 47 -15.68 12.83 11.19
N ASP A 48 -14.48 12.99 10.65
CA ASP A 48 -14.06 14.24 10.02
C ASP A 48 -14.17 14.23 8.50
N ASN A 49 -14.60 13.11 7.91
CA ASN A 49 -14.75 12.93 6.47
C ASN A 49 -13.47 13.32 5.73
N THR A 50 -12.35 12.75 6.13
CA THR A 50 -11.05 13.02 5.54
C THR A 50 -10.23 11.73 5.48
N THR A 51 -9.22 11.76 4.65
CA THR A 51 -8.29 10.65 4.50
C THR A 51 -7.11 10.83 5.45
N LEU A 52 -6.82 9.80 6.23
CA LEU A 52 -5.62 9.73 7.05
C LEU A 52 -4.73 8.64 6.47
N ARG A 53 -3.42 8.85 6.50
CA ARG A 53 -2.50 7.85 5.96
C ARG A 53 -1.19 7.79 6.73
N ILE A 54 -0.61 6.60 6.73
CA ILE A 54 0.71 6.34 7.29
C ILE A 54 1.50 5.63 6.20
N ASP A 55 2.60 6.23 5.78
CA ASP A 55 3.48 5.66 4.76
C ASP A 55 4.86 5.48 5.38
N LEU A 56 5.35 4.24 5.39
CA LEU A 56 6.62 3.91 6.02
C LEU A 56 7.45 3.02 5.09
N TRP A 57 8.77 3.16 5.15
CA TRP A 57 9.68 2.26 4.45
C TRP A 57 10.97 2.11 5.24
N THR A 58 11.63 0.96 5.05
CA THR A 58 12.89 0.67 5.72
C THR A 58 14.05 1.32 4.95
N LYS A 59 15.21 1.46 5.62
CA LYS A 59 16.41 2.06 5.03
C LYS A 59 16.90 1.30 3.79
N ASP A 60 16.67 0.00 3.74
CA ASP A 60 17.15 -0.84 2.65
C ASP A 60 16.16 -0.97 1.48
N MET A 61 15.04 -0.25 1.53
CA MET A 61 14.12 -0.21 0.40
C MET A 61 14.76 0.49 -0.78
N LEU A 62 14.94 -0.22 -1.88
CA LEU A 62 15.58 0.34 -3.06
C LEU A 62 14.64 1.30 -3.80
N VAL A 63 15.21 2.30 -4.44
CA VAL A 63 14.42 3.29 -5.19
C VAL A 63 13.63 2.62 -6.32
N ASP A 64 14.26 1.68 -7.03
CA ASP A 64 13.56 0.97 -8.12
C ASP A 64 12.41 0.11 -7.58
N ASP A 65 12.56 -0.48 -6.41
CA ASP A 65 11.49 -1.23 -5.78
C ASP A 65 10.36 -0.30 -5.34
N MET A 66 10.69 0.91 -4.86
CA MET A 66 9.69 1.91 -4.50
C MET A 66 8.88 2.34 -5.74
N LYS A 67 9.55 2.53 -6.88
CA LYS A 67 8.88 2.86 -8.14
C LYS A 67 7.90 1.75 -8.54
N ARG A 68 8.34 0.49 -8.45
CA ARG A 68 7.48 -0.66 -8.74
C ARG A 68 6.31 -0.75 -7.77
N PHE A 69 6.55 -0.49 -6.50
CA PHE A 69 5.51 -0.51 -5.47
C PHE A 69 4.43 0.53 -5.79
N PHE A 70 4.82 1.74 -6.17
CA PHE A 70 3.87 2.77 -6.58
C PHE A 70 3.09 2.36 -7.84
N TYR A 71 3.80 1.84 -8.84
CA TYR A 71 3.16 1.39 -10.08
C TYR A 71 2.09 0.34 -9.80
N GLU A 72 2.44 -0.69 -9.03
CA GLU A 72 1.51 -1.77 -8.70
C GLU A 72 0.33 -1.26 -7.87
N ASN A 73 0.58 -0.30 -6.97
CA ASN A 73 -0.49 0.33 -6.20
C ASN A 73 -1.47 1.07 -7.11
N PHE A 74 -0.97 1.86 -8.06
CA PHE A 74 -1.85 2.57 -8.99
C PHE A 74 -2.72 1.58 -9.78
N MET A 75 -2.14 0.48 -10.24
CA MET A 75 -2.89 -0.52 -11.00
C MET A 75 -3.98 -1.19 -10.16
N THR A 76 -3.64 -1.63 -8.95
CA THR A 76 -4.59 -2.31 -8.08
C THR A 76 -5.63 -1.34 -7.50
N MET A 77 -5.25 -0.08 -7.26
CA MET A 77 -6.21 0.95 -6.82
C MET A 77 -7.28 1.19 -7.87
N ALA A 78 -6.92 1.14 -9.15
CA ALA A 78 -7.90 1.27 -10.23
C ALA A 78 -8.96 0.17 -10.15
N GLU A 79 -8.54 -1.05 -9.86
CA GLU A 79 -9.45 -2.20 -9.72
C GLU A 79 -10.34 -2.05 -8.50
N THR A 80 -9.77 -1.61 -7.39
CA THR A 80 -10.53 -1.36 -6.16
C THR A 80 -11.57 -0.27 -6.37
N TYR A 81 -11.17 0.82 -7.04
CA TYR A 81 -12.07 1.93 -7.36
C TYR A 81 -13.26 1.44 -8.19
N GLN A 82 -13.00 0.62 -9.21
CA GLN A 82 -14.07 0.09 -10.06
C GLN A 82 -15.05 -0.76 -9.27
N ARG A 83 -14.55 -1.63 -8.39
CA ARG A 83 -15.41 -2.47 -7.55
C ARG A 83 -16.27 -1.62 -6.59
N ALA A 84 -15.67 -0.55 -6.04
CA ALA A 84 -16.34 0.29 -5.05
C ALA A 84 -17.38 1.23 -5.68
N THR A 85 -17.14 1.70 -6.89
CA THR A 85 -17.96 2.76 -7.51
C THR A 85 -18.73 2.32 -8.76
N ASN A 86 -18.32 1.19 -9.35
CA ASN A 86 -18.84 0.71 -10.63
C ASN A 86 -18.55 1.68 -11.79
N ASP A 87 -17.55 2.55 -11.62
CA ASP A 87 -17.13 3.55 -12.61
C ASP A 87 -15.97 3.00 -13.43
N GLU A 88 -16.29 2.27 -14.49
CA GLU A 88 -15.32 1.61 -15.34
C GLU A 88 -14.46 2.61 -16.12
N GLU A 89 -15.04 3.71 -16.56
CA GLU A 89 -14.30 4.71 -17.35
C GLU A 89 -13.17 5.34 -16.56
N MET A 90 -13.45 5.77 -15.33
CA MET A 90 -12.40 6.37 -14.49
C MET A 90 -11.36 5.34 -14.09
N SER A 91 -11.77 4.09 -13.85
CA SER A 91 -10.82 3.01 -13.57
C SER A 91 -9.82 2.85 -14.72
N LYS A 92 -10.28 2.92 -15.97
CA LYS A 92 -9.41 2.85 -17.15
C LYS A 92 -8.45 4.03 -17.22
N GLU A 93 -8.92 5.22 -16.84
CA GLU A 93 -8.06 6.41 -16.80
C GLU A 93 -6.95 6.26 -15.77
N ILE A 94 -7.26 5.70 -14.60
CA ILE A 94 -6.26 5.44 -13.55
C ILE A 94 -5.23 4.43 -14.07
N LYS A 95 -5.66 3.35 -14.72
CA LYS A 95 -4.76 2.35 -15.30
C LYS A 95 -3.84 2.96 -16.36
N LYS A 96 -4.40 3.85 -17.16
CA LYS A 96 -3.63 4.56 -18.19
C LYS A 96 -2.54 5.40 -17.58
N PHE A 97 -2.85 6.10 -16.48
CA PHE A 97 -1.85 6.84 -15.73
C PHE A 97 -0.77 5.91 -15.17
N ALA A 98 -1.19 4.78 -14.61
CA ALA A 98 -0.25 3.79 -14.07
C ALA A 98 0.73 3.31 -15.13
N GLU A 99 0.25 3.04 -16.35
CA GLU A 99 1.11 2.64 -17.46
C GLU A 99 2.10 3.74 -17.85
N GLN A 100 1.65 5.00 -17.89
CA GLN A 100 2.53 6.14 -18.14
C GLN A 100 3.60 6.24 -17.06
N PHE A 101 3.19 6.07 -15.81
CA PHE A 101 4.11 6.09 -14.67
C PHE A 101 5.16 4.99 -14.81
N GLY A 102 4.72 3.76 -15.14
CA GLY A 102 5.63 2.63 -15.30
C GLY A 102 6.63 2.84 -16.42
N ASN A 103 6.18 3.38 -17.55
CA ASN A 103 7.05 3.66 -18.68
C ASN A 103 8.05 4.78 -18.39
N LYS A 104 7.58 5.88 -17.80
CA LYS A 104 8.46 7.03 -17.49
C LYS A 104 9.50 6.71 -16.42
N THR A 105 9.18 5.82 -15.51
CA THR A 105 10.11 5.40 -14.45
C THR A 105 10.93 4.18 -14.86
N GLU A 106 10.71 3.66 -16.06
CA GLU A 106 11.42 2.51 -16.61
C GLU A 106 11.21 1.22 -15.82
N ILE A 107 10.04 1.08 -15.19
CA ILE A 107 9.69 -0.14 -14.45
C ILE A 107 9.05 -1.18 -15.39
N ILE A 108 8.41 -0.72 -16.45
CA ILE A 108 7.84 -1.61 -17.47
C ILE A 108 8.34 -1.26 -18.85
#